data_e568f52c2b0480e19e0eeb9628b1fe1b
#
_entry.id   e568f52c2b0480e19e0eeb9628b1fe1b
#
_cell.length_a   1.000
_cell.length_b   1.000
_cell.length_c   1.000
_cell.angle_alpha   90.00
_cell.angle_beta   90.00
_cell.angle_gamma   90.00
#
_symmetry.space_group_name_H-M   'P 1'
#
loop_
_entity.id
_entity.type
_entity.pdbx_description
1 polymer ?
#
loop_
_entity_poly.entity_id
_entity_poly.type
_entity_poly.pdbx_seq_one_letter_code
_entity_poly.pdbx_strand_id
1 'polypeptide(L)'
;MSRNRKLLVTFALVLSNMMAGLDATIINTALPAIISDLHGIQYMGWIVAIFLLGMAVSTPLWSKFGEKKGNKVAYITATIVFMIGALFQGLAPNIIWFITARSVMGIGAGGMNTIPFIIYSQLFKNIKRRSQVIGVASAGFSGTSIVGPLIGGWIVDTFSWHWVFYINLPLALLSITIVAFFFNIKEKLNQARVDYRGAILMVLGLTSFLVGIQLLGVSSIFITIAFIVIGGLLIFWMSRVENKVDDPIVPNRLFKNEKLVIDLILFALLWGSFVAFNIYIPMWAQGIIGLSALIGGMTQIPGAIANFIGSELEPLIQRKMSRYAIIAIGTFAFFISFAGLYWASQTASYTFLLIMGVFEGFGVGVCFNALLIAVQFDVEPRDVPISTSFAYLVRILSQTFMSSIYGVILNLALIHGVKNSGGHITMSMMNKLSNAAVAKELPKAYVPEMKTIFFHGIHNIMLTALILIILVIIILGCLFRREAVRKTQLKTN
;
A
#
# COMPACT_ATOMS: atom_id res chain seq x y z
N MET A 1 -31.35 -13.05 12.40
CA MET A 1 -31.13 -13.21 10.95
C MET A 1 -31.04 -14.69 10.60
N SER A 2 -31.67 -15.14 9.50
CA SER A 2 -31.60 -16.54 9.06
C SER A 2 -30.19 -16.89 8.56
N ARG A 3 -29.86 -18.20 8.51
CA ARG A 3 -28.53 -18.69 8.05
C ARG A 3 -28.21 -18.23 6.64
N ASN A 4 -29.19 -18.31 5.72
CA ASN A 4 -28.99 -17.91 4.32
C ASN A 4 -28.73 -16.41 4.19
N ARG A 5 -29.44 -15.55 4.92
CA ARG A 5 -29.18 -14.10 4.93
C ARG A 5 -27.79 -13.77 5.46
N LYS A 6 -27.32 -14.49 6.51
CA LYS A 6 -25.95 -14.29 7.00
C LYS A 6 -24.91 -14.67 5.96
N LEU A 7 -25.12 -15.77 5.23
CA LEU A 7 -24.20 -16.20 4.17
C LEU A 7 -24.15 -15.18 3.01
N LEU A 8 -25.30 -14.68 2.55
CA LEU A 8 -25.36 -13.67 1.50
C LEU A 8 -24.65 -12.37 1.91
N VAL A 9 -24.90 -11.87 3.11
CA VAL A 9 -24.21 -10.67 3.62
C VAL A 9 -22.72 -10.92 3.75
N THR A 10 -22.30 -12.08 4.27
CA THR A 10 -20.88 -12.43 4.35
C THR A 10 -20.22 -12.45 2.97
N PHE A 11 -20.88 -13.06 1.98
CA PHE A 11 -20.39 -13.07 0.59
C PHE A 11 -20.20 -11.65 0.05
N ALA A 12 -21.20 -10.76 0.24
CA ALA A 12 -21.10 -9.38 -0.21
C ALA A 12 -19.93 -8.61 0.45
N LEU A 13 -19.71 -8.83 1.74
CA LEU A 13 -18.62 -8.20 2.47
C LEU A 13 -17.23 -8.76 2.07
N VAL A 14 -17.12 -10.07 1.81
CA VAL A 14 -15.90 -10.68 1.28
C VAL A 14 -15.62 -10.15 -0.11
N LEU A 15 -16.64 -10.07 -0.98
CA LEU A 15 -16.51 -9.48 -2.31
C LEU A 15 -15.99 -8.05 -2.26
N SER A 16 -16.49 -7.24 -1.33
CA SER A 16 -16.03 -5.87 -1.08
C SER A 16 -14.55 -5.80 -0.67
N ASN A 17 -14.10 -6.68 0.24
CA ASN A 17 -12.69 -6.76 0.60
C ASN A 17 -11.81 -7.20 -0.59
N MET A 18 -12.29 -8.15 -1.41
CA MET A 18 -11.60 -8.56 -2.62
C MET A 18 -11.50 -7.42 -3.63
N MET A 19 -12.56 -6.61 -3.81
CA MET A 19 -12.53 -5.44 -4.70
C MET A 19 -11.46 -4.43 -4.27
N ALA A 20 -11.37 -4.12 -2.98
CA ALA A 20 -10.35 -3.21 -2.47
C ALA A 20 -8.93 -3.77 -2.66
N GLY A 21 -8.75 -5.08 -2.47
CA GLY A 21 -7.48 -5.77 -2.73
C GLY A 21 -7.14 -5.83 -4.23
N LEU A 22 -8.15 -6.08 -5.07
CA LEU A 22 -8.00 -6.09 -6.53
C LEU A 22 -7.54 -4.71 -7.03
N ASP A 23 -8.20 -3.63 -6.61
CA ASP A 23 -7.83 -2.26 -7.00
C ASP A 23 -6.39 -1.92 -6.61
N ALA A 24 -5.96 -2.32 -5.42
CA ALA A 24 -4.60 -2.08 -4.94
C ALA A 24 -3.51 -2.77 -5.79
N THR A 25 -3.85 -3.84 -6.49
CA THR A 25 -2.89 -4.63 -7.29
C THR A 25 -3.03 -4.39 -8.80
N ILE A 26 -4.26 -4.26 -9.30
CA ILE A 26 -4.55 -3.98 -10.71
C ILE A 26 -3.90 -2.67 -11.17
N ILE A 27 -3.90 -1.63 -10.32
CA ILE A 27 -3.37 -0.32 -10.67
C ILE A 27 -1.90 -0.39 -11.08
N ASN A 28 -1.08 -1.22 -10.43
CA ASN A 28 0.33 -1.34 -10.73
C ASN A 28 0.59 -1.85 -12.16
N THR A 29 -0.31 -2.68 -12.66
CA THR A 29 -0.25 -3.23 -14.02
C THR A 29 -0.78 -2.24 -15.07
N ALA A 30 -1.84 -1.49 -14.72
CA ALA A 30 -2.46 -0.50 -15.60
C ALA A 30 -1.71 0.84 -15.62
N LEU A 31 -0.86 1.11 -14.62
CA LEU A 31 -0.19 2.39 -14.42
C LEU A 31 0.60 2.87 -15.65
N PRO A 32 1.37 2.03 -16.36
CA PRO A 32 2.06 2.44 -17.59
C PRO A 32 1.11 2.95 -18.69
N ALA A 33 -0.05 2.28 -18.87
CA ALA A 33 -1.04 2.68 -19.85
C ALA A 33 -1.71 4.01 -19.47
N ILE A 34 -2.08 4.20 -18.20
CA ILE A 34 -2.66 5.44 -17.67
C ILE A 34 -1.67 6.61 -17.85
N ILE A 35 -0.41 6.41 -17.48
CA ILE A 35 0.64 7.42 -17.60
C ILE A 35 0.86 7.81 -19.05
N SER A 36 0.88 6.83 -19.96
CA SER A 36 1.08 7.08 -21.39
C SER A 36 -0.06 7.90 -21.98
N ASP A 37 -1.31 7.58 -21.62
CA ASP A 37 -2.51 8.22 -22.16
C ASP A 37 -2.74 9.62 -21.58
N LEU A 38 -2.65 9.75 -20.25
CA LEU A 38 -2.88 11.00 -19.54
C LEU A 38 -1.63 11.89 -19.40
N HIS A 39 -0.51 11.51 -20.00
CA HIS A 39 0.79 12.22 -19.93
C HIS A 39 1.25 12.50 -18.50
N GLY A 40 1.14 11.50 -17.61
CA GLY A 40 1.21 11.65 -16.17
C GLY A 40 2.42 11.06 -15.47
N ILE A 41 3.55 10.75 -16.16
CA ILE A 41 4.71 10.09 -15.56
C ILE A 41 5.29 10.85 -14.35
N GLN A 42 5.23 12.17 -14.39
CA GLN A 42 5.66 13.05 -13.30
C GLN A 42 4.76 12.97 -12.04
N TYR A 43 3.53 12.49 -12.19
CA TYR A 43 2.55 12.33 -11.10
C TYR A 43 2.42 10.90 -10.59
N MET A 44 3.27 9.99 -11.04
CA MET A 44 3.15 8.56 -10.76
C MET A 44 3.11 8.26 -9.25
N GLY A 45 3.98 8.91 -8.47
CA GLY A 45 3.97 8.77 -7.01
C GLY A 45 2.64 9.23 -6.38
N TRP A 46 2.00 10.29 -6.93
CA TRP A 46 0.70 10.77 -6.49
C TRP A 46 -0.42 9.74 -6.70
N ILE A 47 -0.42 9.06 -7.84
CA ILE A 47 -1.49 8.11 -8.19
C ILE A 47 -1.63 7.03 -7.13
N VAL A 48 -0.53 6.51 -6.61
CA VAL A 48 -0.55 5.48 -5.57
C VAL A 48 -0.71 6.10 -4.17
N ALA A 49 0.08 7.15 -3.87
CA ALA A 49 0.11 7.76 -2.56
C ALA A 49 -1.24 8.34 -2.13
N ILE A 50 -1.95 9.03 -3.01
CA ILE A 50 -3.21 9.70 -2.67
C ILE A 50 -4.34 8.71 -2.32
N PHE A 51 -4.36 7.56 -2.99
CA PHE A 51 -5.31 6.49 -2.67
C PHE A 51 -5.02 5.89 -1.28
N LEU A 52 -3.76 5.55 -1.01
CA LEU A 52 -3.33 5.00 0.27
C LEU A 52 -3.55 6.00 1.41
N LEU A 53 -3.27 7.29 1.18
CA LEU A 53 -3.53 8.36 2.14
C LEU A 53 -5.02 8.47 2.43
N GLY A 54 -5.86 8.53 1.39
CA GLY A 54 -7.32 8.57 1.52
C GLY A 54 -7.84 7.40 2.34
N MET A 55 -7.33 6.19 2.08
CA MET A 55 -7.68 4.99 2.82
C MET A 55 -7.23 5.06 4.28
N ALA A 56 -5.96 5.42 4.54
CA ALA A 56 -5.41 5.49 5.89
C ALA A 56 -6.18 6.46 6.79
N VAL A 57 -6.42 7.66 6.27
CA VAL A 57 -7.08 8.75 7.01
C VAL A 57 -8.55 8.48 7.23
N SER A 58 -9.25 7.91 6.24
CA SER A 58 -10.70 7.69 6.33
C SER A 58 -11.10 6.45 7.15
N THR A 59 -10.19 5.48 7.30
CA THR A 59 -10.44 4.24 8.06
C THR A 59 -11.00 4.47 9.47
N PRO A 60 -10.38 5.27 10.35
CA PRO A 60 -10.93 5.54 11.68
C PRO A 60 -12.22 6.37 11.62
N LEU A 61 -12.35 7.25 10.63
CA LEU A 61 -13.56 8.06 10.45
C LEU A 61 -14.78 7.20 10.11
N TRP A 62 -14.62 6.20 9.23
CA TRP A 62 -15.67 5.25 8.88
C TRP A 62 -16.09 4.40 10.07
N SER A 63 -15.15 3.94 10.92
CA SER A 63 -15.48 3.22 12.15
C SER A 63 -16.35 4.07 13.07
N LYS A 64 -15.97 5.31 13.33
CA LYS A 64 -16.75 6.24 14.17
C LYS A 64 -18.10 6.61 13.55
N PHE A 65 -18.14 6.76 12.23
CA PHE A 65 -19.42 6.99 11.51
C PHE A 65 -20.34 5.78 11.66
N GLY A 66 -19.80 4.56 11.59
CA GLY A 66 -20.54 3.31 11.82
C GLY A 66 -21.09 3.18 13.24
N GLU A 67 -20.32 3.55 14.27
CA GLU A 67 -20.78 3.61 15.65
C GLU A 67 -21.97 4.57 15.83
N LYS A 68 -21.97 5.73 15.15
CA LYS A 68 -22.96 6.79 15.29
C LYS A 68 -24.21 6.59 14.43
N LYS A 69 -24.08 6.11 13.21
CA LYS A 69 -25.15 5.99 12.21
C LYS A 69 -25.54 4.55 11.87
N GLY A 70 -24.79 3.59 12.41
CA GLY A 70 -24.94 2.18 12.11
C GLY A 70 -23.97 1.69 11.02
N ASN A 71 -23.46 0.47 11.21
CA ASN A 71 -22.45 -0.12 10.30
C ASN A 71 -23.02 -0.43 8.92
N LYS A 72 -24.35 -0.70 8.81
CA LYS A 72 -25.04 -0.82 7.53
C LYS A 72 -24.93 0.43 6.68
N VAL A 73 -25.25 1.58 7.28
CA VAL A 73 -25.21 2.88 6.61
C VAL A 73 -23.77 3.23 6.25
N ALA A 74 -22.85 3.06 7.19
CA ALA A 74 -21.44 3.34 6.97
C ALA A 74 -20.84 2.50 5.82
N TYR A 75 -21.16 1.22 5.78
CA TYR A 75 -20.71 0.33 4.70
C TYR A 75 -21.24 0.76 3.33
N ILE A 76 -22.57 0.97 3.23
CA ILE A 76 -23.20 1.37 1.96
C ILE A 76 -22.63 2.72 1.49
N THR A 77 -22.51 3.71 2.38
CA THR A 77 -21.97 5.02 2.03
C THR A 77 -20.53 4.93 1.58
N ALA A 78 -19.67 4.17 2.30
CA ALA A 78 -18.28 3.97 1.92
C ALA A 78 -18.15 3.30 0.54
N THR A 79 -18.97 2.28 0.28
CA THR A 79 -18.97 1.57 -1.01
C THR A 79 -19.48 2.46 -2.15
N ILE A 80 -20.46 3.35 -1.91
CA ILE A 80 -20.91 4.35 -2.87
C ILE A 80 -19.78 5.35 -3.17
N VAL A 81 -19.07 5.84 -2.16
CA VAL A 81 -17.95 6.78 -2.34
C VAL A 81 -16.85 6.11 -3.17
N PHE A 82 -16.51 4.84 -2.88
CA PHE A 82 -15.57 4.05 -3.68
C PHE A 82 -16.03 3.93 -5.15
N MET A 83 -17.30 3.58 -5.36
CA MET A 83 -17.89 3.42 -6.69
C MET A 83 -17.88 4.71 -7.50
N ILE A 84 -18.18 5.84 -6.87
CA ILE A 84 -18.11 7.18 -7.49
C ILE A 84 -16.66 7.48 -7.90
N GLY A 85 -15.70 7.25 -7.00
CA GLY A 85 -14.27 7.40 -7.32
C GLY A 85 -13.84 6.53 -8.48
N ALA A 86 -14.25 5.26 -8.53
CA ALA A 86 -13.97 4.34 -9.63
C ALA A 86 -14.57 4.84 -10.97
N LEU A 87 -15.83 5.27 -10.95
CA LEU A 87 -16.49 5.81 -12.15
C LEU A 87 -15.73 7.02 -12.70
N PHE A 88 -15.41 7.99 -11.84
CA PHE A 88 -14.69 9.19 -12.27
C PHE A 88 -13.24 8.95 -12.68
N GLN A 89 -12.58 7.93 -12.17
CA GLN A 89 -11.27 7.51 -12.69
C GLN A 89 -11.40 6.95 -14.10
N GLY A 90 -12.39 6.09 -14.36
CA GLY A 90 -12.63 5.58 -15.69
C GLY A 90 -13.06 6.66 -16.71
N LEU A 91 -13.57 7.79 -16.26
CA LEU A 91 -13.97 8.93 -17.11
C LEU A 91 -12.93 10.05 -17.15
N ALA A 92 -11.74 9.85 -16.57
CA ALA A 92 -10.79 10.93 -16.38
C ALA A 92 -10.22 11.47 -17.71
N PRO A 93 -10.42 12.77 -18.02
CA PRO A 93 -9.91 13.39 -19.24
C PRO A 93 -8.45 13.84 -19.12
N ASN A 94 -7.90 13.88 -17.92
CA ASN A 94 -6.53 14.30 -17.63
C ASN A 94 -6.07 13.74 -16.28
N ILE A 95 -4.75 13.82 -16.04
CA ILE A 95 -4.11 13.25 -14.86
C ILE A 95 -4.59 13.88 -13.53
N ILE A 96 -4.89 15.18 -13.51
CA ILE A 96 -5.33 15.89 -12.28
C ILE A 96 -6.72 15.40 -11.87
N TRP A 97 -7.63 15.25 -12.85
CA TRP A 97 -8.95 14.67 -12.61
C TRP A 97 -8.82 13.24 -12.09
N PHE A 98 -7.95 12.44 -12.71
CA PHE A 98 -7.68 11.06 -12.31
C PHE A 98 -7.21 10.97 -10.85
N ILE A 99 -6.24 11.81 -10.44
CA ILE A 99 -5.71 11.86 -9.07
C ILE A 99 -6.80 12.28 -8.09
N THR A 100 -7.63 13.27 -8.45
CA THR A 100 -8.76 13.72 -7.61
C THR A 100 -9.77 12.58 -7.40
N ALA A 101 -10.15 11.90 -8.48
CA ALA A 101 -11.05 10.74 -8.41
C ALA A 101 -10.44 9.58 -7.61
N ARG A 102 -9.10 9.40 -7.71
CA ARG A 102 -8.33 8.42 -6.96
C ARG A 102 -8.37 8.68 -5.46
N SER A 103 -8.32 9.95 -5.04
CA SER A 103 -8.46 10.33 -3.63
C SER A 103 -9.84 9.98 -3.08
N VAL A 104 -10.90 10.26 -3.83
CA VAL A 104 -12.28 9.90 -3.48
C VAL A 104 -12.45 8.39 -3.33
N MET A 105 -11.91 7.64 -4.29
CA MET A 105 -11.93 6.17 -4.24
C MET A 105 -11.19 5.63 -3.01
N GLY A 106 -10.02 6.19 -2.67
CA GLY A 106 -9.27 5.84 -1.46
C GLY A 106 -10.05 6.08 -0.17
N ILE A 107 -10.78 7.20 -0.07
CA ILE A 107 -11.66 7.48 1.07
C ILE A 107 -12.72 6.39 1.21
N GLY A 108 -13.36 5.97 0.12
CA GLY A 108 -14.32 4.86 0.13
C GLY A 108 -13.70 3.52 0.54
N ALA A 109 -12.49 3.23 0.02
CA ALA A 109 -11.74 2.00 0.32
C ALA A 109 -11.45 1.84 1.82
N GLY A 110 -11.18 2.93 2.55
CA GLY A 110 -10.97 2.88 4.00
C GLY A 110 -12.16 2.27 4.76
N GLY A 111 -13.39 2.63 4.37
CA GLY A 111 -14.61 2.04 4.95
C GLY A 111 -14.84 0.60 4.49
N MET A 112 -14.62 0.31 3.21
CA MET A 112 -14.76 -1.04 2.66
C MET A 112 -13.78 -2.04 3.30
N ASN A 113 -12.61 -1.59 3.73
CA ASN A 113 -11.66 -2.44 4.42
C ASN A 113 -11.95 -2.65 5.92
N THR A 114 -12.62 -1.69 6.56
CA THR A 114 -12.78 -1.70 8.03
C THR A 114 -14.15 -2.20 8.47
N ILE A 115 -15.23 -1.65 7.90
CA ILE A 115 -16.60 -1.94 8.32
C ILE A 115 -16.99 -3.41 8.19
N PRO A 116 -16.57 -4.17 7.16
CA PRO A 116 -16.85 -5.60 7.07
C PRO A 116 -16.41 -6.39 8.31
N PHE A 117 -15.24 -6.12 8.87
CA PHE A 117 -14.75 -6.81 10.07
C PHE A 117 -15.61 -6.52 11.31
N ILE A 118 -16.15 -5.30 11.43
CA ILE A 118 -17.09 -4.93 12.47
C ILE A 118 -18.41 -5.69 12.27
N ILE A 119 -18.93 -5.73 11.05
CA ILE A 119 -20.17 -6.46 10.73
C ILE A 119 -20.00 -7.96 10.96
N TYR A 120 -18.84 -8.57 10.65
CA TYR A 120 -18.58 -9.98 10.97
C TYR A 120 -18.71 -10.27 12.48
N SER A 121 -18.24 -9.35 13.34
CA SER A 121 -18.37 -9.50 14.79
C SER A 121 -19.84 -9.47 15.27
N GLN A 122 -20.68 -8.71 14.58
CA GLN A 122 -22.12 -8.63 14.86
C GLN A 122 -22.89 -9.85 14.32
N LEU A 123 -22.51 -10.36 13.15
CA LEU A 123 -23.16 -11.51 12.52
C LEU A 123 -22.86 -12.84 13.24
N PHE A 124 -21.62 -13.00 13.74
CA PHE A 124 -21.10 -14.24 14.28
C PHE A 124 -20.64 -14.06 15.73
N LYS A 125 -21.53 -14.33 16.69
CA LYS A 125 -21.21 -14.32 18.12
C LYS A 125 -20.22 -15.41 18.52
N ASN A 126 -20.24 -16.56 17.80
CA ASN A 126 -19.30 -17.66 18.04
C ASN A 126 -17.94 -17.31 17.47
N ILE A 127 -16.92 -17.24 18.33
CA ILE A 127 -15.54 -16.84 17.99
C ILE A 127 -14.96 -17.72 16.88
N LYS A 128 -15.15 -19.04 16.93
CA LYS A 128 -14.63 -19.99 15.92
C LYS A 128 -15.21 -19.70 14.53
N ARG A 129 -16.53 -19.48 14.42
CA ARG A 129 -17.17 -19.12 13.13
C ARG A 129 -16.73 -17.75 12.63
N ARG A 130 -16.60 -16.78 13.54
CA ARG A 130 -16.10 -15.44 13.20
C ARG A 130 -14.68 -15.51 12.65
N SER A 131 -13.79 -16.26 13.32
CA SER A 131 -12.42 -16.46 12.85
C SER A 131 -12.36 -17.12 11.47
N GLN A 132 -13.20 -18.12 11.20
CA GLN A 132 -13.31 -18.76 9.89
C GLN A 132 -13.71 -17.77 8.79
N VAL A 133 -14.70 -16.91 9.05
CA VAL A 133 -15.15 -15.91 8.07
C VAL A 133 -14.08 -14.85 7.82
N ILE A 134 -13.40 -14.38 8.87
CA ILE A 134 -12.27 -13.46 8.74
C ILE A 134 -11.14 -14.12 7.95
N GLY A 135 -10.85 -15.39 8.20
CA GLY A 135 -9.86 -16.15 7.42
C GLY A 135 -10.21 -16.22 5.93
N VAL A 136 -11.49 -16.50 5.59
CA VAL A 136 -11.95 -16.48 4.19
C VAL A 136 -11.82 -15.09 3.57
N ALA A 137 -12.15 -14.02 4.29
CA ALA A 137 -12.01 -12.65 3.80
C ALA A 137 -10.54 -12.29 3.55
N SER A 138 -9.65 -12.66 4.48
CA SER A 138 -8.20 -12.45 4.34
C SER A 138 -7.60 -13.26 3.19
N ALA A 139 -8.01 -14.52 3.04
CA ALA A 139 -7.58 -15.36 1.92
C ALA A 139 -8.07 -14.79 0.57
N GLY A 140 -9.31 -14.30 0.52
CA GLY A 140 -9.86 -13.62 -0.65
C GLY A 140 -9.06 -12.37 -1.02
N PHE A 141 -8.75 -11.52 -0.04
CA PHE A 141 -7.90 -10.34 -0.23
C PHE A 141 -6.50 -10.73 -0.73
N SER A 142 -5.86 -11.72 -0.13
CA SER A 142 -4.53 -12.21 -0.56
C SER A 142 -4.57 -12.80 -1.97
N GLY A 143 -5.64 -13.53 -2.32
CA GLY A 143 -5.84 -14.07 -3.66
C GLY A 143 -5.88 -13.00 -4.75
N THR A 144 -6.31 -11.78 -4.42
CA THR A 144 -6.30 -10.66 -5.38
C THR A 144 -4.89 -10.22 -5.78
N SER A 145 -3.87 -10.50 -4.98
CA SER A 145 -2.47 -10.22 -5.33
C SER A 145 -1.98 -11.08 -6.52
N ILE A 146 -2.63 -12.23 -6.76
CA ILE A 146 -2.35 -13.09 -7.92
C ILE A 146 -3.30 -12.73 -9.07
N VAL A 147 -4.59 -12.65 -8.77
CA VAL A 147 -5.65 -12.47 -9.77
C VAL A 147 -5.66 -11.05 -10.33
N GLY A 148 -5.35 -10.05 -9.50
CA GLY A 148 -5.36 -8.63 -9.87
C GLY A 148 -4.46 -8.30 -11.06
N PRO A 149 -3.16 -8.60 -11.03
CA PRO A 149 -2.27 -8.36 -12.15
C PRO A 149 -2.67 -9.08 -13.44
N LEU A 150 -3.21 -10.30 -13.34
CA LEU A 150 -3.70 -11.06 -14.50
C LEU A 150 -4.92 -10.39 -15.14
N ILE A 151 -5.95 -10.11 -14.33
CA ILE A 151 -7.17 -9.47 -14.82
C ILE A 151 -6.83 -8.06 -15.32
N GLY A 152 -6.04 -7.29 -14.59
CA GLY A 152 -5.65 -5.94 -14.95
C GLY A 152 -4.88 -5.88 -16.26
N GLY A 153 -3.88 -6.73 -16.41
CA GLY A 153 -3.10 -6.81 -17.64
C GLY A 153 -3.93 -7.25 -18.84
N TRP A 154 -4.79 -8.27 -18.66
CA TRP A 154 -5.71 -8.71 -19.72
C TRP A 154 -6.70 -7.62 -20.13
N ILE A 155 -7.29 -6.89 -19.16
CA ILE A 155 -8.21 -5.79 -19.46
C ILE A 155 -7.49 -4.69 -20.23
N VAL A 156 -6.27 -4.30 -19.81
CA VAL A 156 -5.50 -3.23 -20.45
C VAL A 156 -5.09 -3.62 -21.87
N ASP A 157 -4.65 -4.86 -22.08
CA ASP A 157 -4.20 -5.33 -23.38
C ASP A 157 -5.38 -5.58 -24.37
N THR A 158 -6.58 -5.94 -23.87
CA THR A 158 -7.73 -6.33 -24.70
C THR A 158 -8.71 -5.18 -24.96
N PHE A 159 -8.93 -4.33 -23.94
CA PHE A 159 -9.92 -3.25 -24.01
C PHE A 159 -9.22 -1.89 -23.88
N SER A 160 -9.12 -1.38 -22.65
CA SER A 160 -8.40 -0.17 -22.26
C SER A 160 -8.27 -0.09 -20.74
N TRP A 161 -7.37 0.75 -20.24
CA TRP A 161 -7.16 0.96 -18.79
C TRP A 161 -8.43 1.49 -18.08
N HIS A 162 -9.35 2.15 -18.75
CA HIS A 162 -10.62 2.66 -18.18
C HIS A 162 -11.46 1.53 -17.59
N TRP A 163 -11.50 0.37 -18.24
CA TRP A 163 -12.26 -0.80 -17.81
C TRP A 163 -11.75 -1.42 -16.51
N VAL A 164 -10.50 -1.17 -16.14
CA VAL A 164 -9.93 -1.56 -14.84
C VAL A 164 -10.74 -0.96 -13.68
N PHE A 165 -11.28 0.23 -13.87
CA PHE A 165 -12.12 0.91 -12.88
C PHE A 165 -13.59 0.55 -13.01
N TYR A 166 -14.11 0.41 -14.24
CA TYR A 166 -15.51 0.08 -14.47
C TYR A 166 -15.91 -1.31 -13.97
N ILE A 167 -15.01 -2.27 -13.90
CA ILE A 167 -15.27 -3.61 -13.33
C ILE A 167 -15.73 -3.53 -11.85
N ASN A 168 -15.30 -2.50 -11.12
CA ASN A 168 -15.71 -2.29 -9.75
C ASN A 168 -17.17 -1.87 -9.60
N LEU A 169 -17.78 -1.24 -10.63
CA LEU A 169 -19.14 -0.70 -10.53
C LEU A 169 -20.21 -1.78 -10.34
N PRO A 170 -20.30 -2.83 -11.19
CA PRO A 170 -21.29 -3.89 -11.01
C PRO A 170 -21.06 -4.68 -9.73
N LEU A 171 -19.81 -4.91 -9.32
CA LEU A 171 -19.48 -5.63 -8.09
C LEU A 171 -19.87 -4.83 -6.85
N ALA A 172 -19.60 -3.51 -6.83
CA ALA A 172 -20.01 -2.62 -5.76
C ALA A 172 -21.53 -2.54 -5.64
N LEU A 173 -22.23 -2.39 -6.77
CA LEU A 173 -23.70 -2.34 -6.81
C LEU A 173 -24.32 -3.63 -6.28
N LEU A 174 -23.79 -4.79 -6.68
CA LEU A 174 -24.22 -6.09 -6.17
C LEU A 174 -24.03 -6.16 -4.63
N SER A 175 -22.86 -5.76 -4.15
CA SER A 175 -22.57 -5.79 -2.72
C SER A 175 -23.46 -4.84 -1.92
N ILE A 176 -23.66 -3.61 -2.39
CA ILE A 176 -24.59 -2.62 -1.79
C ILE A 176 -25.99 -3.22 -1.72
N THR A 177 -26.49 -3.77 -2.82
CA THR A 177 -27.84 -4.34 -2.93
C THR A 177 -28.04 -5.46 -1.92
N ILE A 178 -27.10 -6.40 -1.85
CA ILE A 178 -27.18 -7.51 -0.90
C ILE A 178 -27.20 -7.00 0.55
N VAL A 179 -26.30 -6.08 0.90
CA VAL A 179 -26.22 -5.55 2.27
C VAL A 179 -27.47 -4.71 2.60
N ALA A 180 -27.96 -3.89 1.66
CA ALA A 180 -29.16 -3.07 1.84
C ALA A 180 -30.40 -3.91 2.17
N PHE A 181 -30.63 -5.01 1.45
CA PHE A 181 -31.84 -5.82 1.61
C PHE A 181 -31.72 -6.91 2.68
N PHE A 182 -30.54 -7.49 2.85
CA PHE A 182 -30.38 -8.68 3.70
C PHE A 182 -29.73 -8.43 5.05
N PHE A 183 -28.94 -7.33 5.21
CA PHE A 183 -28.36 -6.98 6.52
C PHE A 183 -29.37 -6.19 7.36
N ASN A 184 -29.92 -6.86 8.36
CA ASN A 184 -30.98 -6.31 9.22
C ASN A 184 -30.72 -6.71 10.68
N ILE A 185 -29.75 -6.06 11.33
CA ILE A 185 -29.45 -6.20 12.75
C ILE A 185 -29.75 -4.85 13.41
N LYS A 186 -30.49 -4.88 14.55
CA LYS A 186 -30.67 -3.69 15.38
C LYS A 186 -29.32 -3.35 16.04
N GLU A 187 -28.70 -2.29 15.62
CA GLU A 187 -27.43 -1.82 16.18
C GLU A 187 -27.69 -0.90 17.36
N LYS A 188 -26.92 -1.07 18.44
CA LYS A 188 -26.88 -0.09 19.52
C LYS A 188 -25.98 1.04 19.07
N LEU A 189 -26.56 2.18 18.73
CA LEU A 189 -25.83 3.38 18.33
C LEU A 189 -25.12 3.96 19.55
N ASN A 190 -23.83 4.23 19.39
CA ASN A 190 -23.03 4.88 20.42
C ASN A 190 -23.09 6.41 20.20
N GLN A 191 -23.46 7.16 21.25
CA GLN A 191 -23.47 8.63 21.22
C GLN A 191 -22.12 9.24 21.62
N ALA A 192 -21.04 8.42 21.68
CA ALA A 192 -19.72 8.92 22.03
C ALA A 192 -19.30 10.08 21.11
N ARG A 193 -18.63 11.06 21.70
CA ARG A 193 -18.11 12.21 20.95
C ARG A 193 -16.96 11.75 20.05
N VAL A 194 -17.12 11.93 18.75
CA VAL A 194 -16.06 11.70 17.77
C VAL A 194 -15.03 12.84 17.90
N ASP A 195 -13.76 12.51 17.99
CA ASP A 195 -12.69 13.50 17.91
C ASP A 195 -12.49 14.00 16.48
N TYR A 196 -13.40 14.89 16.05
CA TYR A 196 -13.28 15.55 14.75
C TYR A 196 -12.04 16.44 14.64
N ARG A 197 -11.53 16.98 15.77
CA ARG A 197 -10.37 17.88 15.77
C ARG A 197 -9.10 17.10 15.48
N GLY A 198 -8.85 16.01 16.20
CA GLY A 198 -7.72 15.14 15.94
C GLY A 198 -7.74 14.55 14.53
N ALA A 199 -8.94 14.12 14.06
CA ALA A 199 -9.12 13.62 12.72
C ALA A 199 -8.80 14.66 11.63
N ILE A 200 -9.31 15.90 11.75
CA ILE A 200 -9.02 16.99 10.78
C ILE A 200 -7.53 17.34 10.79
N LEU A 201 -6.90 17.43 11.96
CA LEU A 201 -5.48 17.72 12.08
C LEU A 201 -4.62 16.62 11.45
N MET A 202 -5.02 15.35 11.62
CA MET A 202 -4.37 14.20 10.97
C MET A 202 -4.46 14.29 9.45
N VAL A 203 -5.67 14.52 8.92
CA VAL A 203 -5.92 14.66 7.47
C VAL A 203 -5.07 15.78 6.90
N LEU A 204 -5.20 16.98 7.45
CA LEU A 204 -4.52 18.18 6.94
C LEU A 204 -3.00 18.05 7.11
N GLY A 205 -2.54 17.50 8.23
CA GLY A 205 -1.12 17.31 8.51
C GLY A 205 -0.46 16.32 7.55
N LEU A 206 -1.05 15.13 7.40
CA LEU A 206 -0.52 14.10 6.50
C LEU A 206 -0.63 14.53 5.03
N THR A 207 -1.73 15.17 4.63
CA THR A 207 -1.90 15.67 3.25
C THR A 207 -0.88 16.77 2.96
N SER A 208 -0.72 17.76 3.85
CA SER A 208 0.26 18.82 3.69
C SER A 208 1.68 18.27 3.58
N PHE A 209 2.04 17.33 4.46
CA PHE A 209 3.36 16.69 4.42
C PHE A 209 3.59 15.92 3.10
N LEU A 210 2.59 15.19 2.62
CA LEU A 210 2.65 14.47 1.34
C LEU A 210 2.79 15.42 0.15
N VAL A 211 2.02 16.52 0.14
CA VAL A 211 2.13 17.57 -0.88
C VAL A 211 3.54 18.16 -0.88
N GLY A 212 4.09 18.46 0.30
CA GLY A 212 5.46 18.96 0.42
C GLY A 212 6.49 18.00 -0.22
N ILE A 213 6.40 16.69 0.06
CA ILE A 213 7.28 15.69 -0.58
C ILE A 213 7.15 15.74 -2.11
N GLN A 214 5.93 15.77 -2.63
CA GLN A 214 5.68 15.73 -4.07
C GLN A 214 6.10 17.02 -4.82
N LEU A 215 6.21 18.13 -4.13
CA LEU A 215 6.70 19.39 -4.70
C LEU A 215 8.22 19.45 -4.81
N LEU A 216 8.95 18.45 -4.26
CA LEU A 216 10.40 18.37 -4.38
C LEU A 216 10.83 18.29 -5.87
N GLY A 217 11.65 19.25 -6.29
CA GLY A 217 12.16 19.30 -7.66
C GLY A 217 11.17 19.80 -8.72
N VAL A 218 9.91 20.10 -8.33
CA VAL A 218 8.86 20.61 -9.25
C VAL A 218 8.51 22.06 -8.93
N SER A 219 8.57 22.46 -7.66
CA SER A 219 8.22 23.80 -7.19
C SER A 219 9.38 24.48 -6.47
N SER A 220 9.18 25.75 -6.10
CA SER A 220 10.14 26.49 -5.27
C SER A 220 10.41 25.75 -3.96
N ILE A 221 11.69 25.70 -3.56
CA ILE A 221 12.12 25.07 -2.32
C ILE A 221 11.42 25.66 -1.09
N PHE A 222 11.10 26.95 -1.11
CA PHE A 222 10.39 27.61 -0.02
C PHE A 222 8.95 27.09 0.13
N ILE A 223 8.23 26.89 -0.99
CA ILE A 223 6.87 26.32 -0.96
C ILE A 223 6.92 24.88 -0.46
N THR A 224 7.86 24.08 -0.93
CA THR A 224 8.09 22.71 -0.51
C THR A 224 8.32 22.61 1.00
N ILE A 225 9.27 23.41 1.52
CA ILE A 225 9.57 23.45 2.96
C ILE A 225 8.35 23.94 3.76
N ALA A 226 7.63 24.96 3.27
CA ALA A 226 6.43 25.44 3.94
C ALA A 226 5.38 24.33 4.14
N PHE A 227 5.08 23.55 3.10
CA PHE A 227 4.14 22.42 3.21
C PHE A 227 4.62 21.32 4.16
N ILE A 228 5.92 20.98 4.15
CA ILE A 228 6.51 19.99 5.07
C ILE A 228 6.42 20.50 6.52
N VAL A 229 6.78 21.75 6.78
CA VAL A 229 6.73 22.36 8.11
C VAL A 229 5.30 22.47 8.61
N ILE A 230 4.38 22.95 7.79
CA ILE A 230 2.94 23.02 8.14
C ILE A 230 2.42 21.63 8.47
N GLY A 231 2.73 20.62 7.64
CA GLY A 231 2.35 19.24 7.88
C GLY A 231 2.88 18.70 9.22
N GLY A 232 4.16 18.93 9.51
CA GLY A 232 4.81 18.57 10.77
C GLY A 232 4.19 19.26 11.99
N LEU A 233 3.89 20.56 11.89
CA LEU A 233 3.25 21.34 12.95
C LEU A 233 1.81 20.86 13.22
N LEU A 234 1.05 20.53 12.19
CA LEU A 234 -0.31 20.00 12.33
C LEU A 234 -0.32 18.62 13.00
N ILE A 235 0.60 17.72 12.61
CA ILE A 235 0.78 16.40 13.25
C ILE A 235 1.21 16.56 14.71
N PHE A 236 2.13 17.47 14.97
CA PHE A 236 2.55 17.79 16.35
C PHE A 236 1.38 18.33 17.17
N TRP A 237 0.58 19.22 16.60
CA TRP A 237 -0.60 19.76 17.29
C TRP A 237 -1.67 18.69 17.51
N MET A 238 -1.90 17.81 16.53
CA MET A 238 -2.74 16.62 16.70
C MET A 238 -2.32 15.83 17.94
N SER A 239 -1.03 15.48 18.06
CA SER A 239 -0.50 14.76 19.24
C SER A 239 -0.79 15.47 20.57
N ARG A 240 -0.79 16.83 20.59
CA ARG A 240 -1.15 17.61 21.79
C ARG A 240 -2.64 17.60 22.11
N VAL A 241 -3.50 17.61 21.07
CA VAL A 241 -4.96 17.52 21.22
C VAL A 241 -5.35 16.12 21.69
N GLU A 242 -4.80 15.07 21.11
CA GLU A 242 -5.10 13.67 21.45
C GLU A 242 -4.71 13.30 22.89
N ASN A 243 -3.71 13.96 23.49
CA ASN A 243 -3.38 13.76 24.91
C ASN A 243 -4.51 14.16 25.89
N LYS A 244 -5.50 14.92 25.41
CA LYS A 244 -6.64 15.41 26.21
C LYS A 244 -7.95 14.68 25.91
N VAL A 245 -7.92 13.68 25.04
CA VAL A 245 -9.08 12.92 24.59
C VAL A 245 -9.06 11.53 25.25
N ASP A 246 -10.23 11.07 25.71
CA ASP A 246 -10.34 9.76 26.39
C ASP A 246 -10.11 8.58 25.45
N ASP A 247 -10.43 8.73 24.14
CA ASP A 247 -10.28 7.68 23.11
C ASP A 247 -9.49 8.23 21.90
N PRO A 248 -8.15 8.42 22.05
CA PRO A 248 -7.30 8.99 21.00
C PRO A 248 -7.12 8.02 19.83
N ILE A 249 -6.95 8.57 18.62
CA ILE A 249 -6.63 7.79 17.41
C ILE A 249 -5.25 7.17 17.53
N VAL A 250 -4.29 7.92 18.09
CA VAL A 250 -2.89 7.48 18.29
C VAL A 250 -2.46 7.76 19.74
N PRO A 251 -2.59 6.78 20.66
CA PRO A 251 -2.22 6.99 22.05
C PRO A 251 -0.72 7.22 22.23
N ASN A 252 -0.32 8.41 22.73
CA ASN A 252 1.07 8.78 22.96
C ASN A 252 1.81 7.86 23.95
N ARG A 253 1.08 7.14 24.81
CA ARG A 253 1.67 6.15 25.73
C ARG A 253 2.38 5.00 25.00
N LEU A 254 1.96 4.65 23.80
CA LEU A 254 2.57 3.58 22.99
C LEU A 254 4.01 3.94 22.59
N PHE A 255 4.30 5.20 22.32
CA PHE A 255 5.65 5.67 21.97
C PHE A 255 6.66 5.64 23.11
N LYS A 256 6.22 5.44 24.36
CA LYS A 256 7.11 5.25 25.50
C LYS A 256 7.73 3.84 25.53
N ASN A 257 7.18 2.91 24.78
CA ASN A 257 7.71 1.55 24.70
C ASN A 257 8.75 1.46 23.57
N GLU A 258 10.04 1.45 23.94
CA GLU A 258 11.17 1.40 22.99
C GLU A 258 11.07 0.22 22.01
N LYS A 259 10.66 -0.97 22.48
CA LYS A 259 10.55 -2.15 21.64
C LYS A 259 9.46 -2.00 20.58
N LEU A 260 8.29 -1.53 21.00
CA LEU A 260 7.19 -1.26 20.07
C LEU A 260 7.61 -0.24 19.00
N VAL A 261 8.29 0.83 19.39
CA VAL A 261 8.78 1.86 18.45
C VAL A 261 9.75 1.25 17.45
N ILE A 262 10.68 0.39 17.90
CA ILE A 262 11.62 -0.29 17.03
C ILE A 262 10.86 -1.20 16.03
N ASP A 263 9.90 -2.00 16.50
CA ASP A 263 9.11 -2.89 15.63
C ASP A 263 8.32 -2.10 14.58
N LEU A 264 7.76 -0.94 14.95
CA LEU A 264 7.08 -0.03 14.03
C LEU A 264 8.03 0.60 12.99
N ILE A 265 9.27 0.94 13.40
CA ILE A 265 10.29 1.42 12.46
C ILE A 265 10.69 0.32 11.48
N LEU A 266 10.91 -0.91 11.94
CA LEU A 266 11.19 -2.06 11.08
C LEU A 266 10.03 -2.28 10.09
N PHE A 267 8.78 -2.19 10.57
CA PHE A 267 7.59 -2.27 9.74
C PHE A 267 7.58 -1.19 8.65
N ALA A 268 7.88 0.06 9.03
CA ALA A 268 7.89 1.18 8.11
C ALA A 268 8.97 1.02 7.01
N LEU A 269 10.19 0.63 7.37
CA LEU A 269 11.30 0.48 6.44
C LEU A 269 11.06 -0.66 5.44
N LEU A 270 10.58 -1.82 5.91
CA LEU A 270 10.29 -2.97 5.07
C LEU A 270 9.15 -2.70 4.09
N TRP A 271 8.05 -2.10 4.57
CA TRP A 271 6.90 -1.79 3.70
C TRP A 271 7.15 -0.60 2.79
N GLY A 272 8.02 0.31 3.20
CA GLY A 272 8.54 1.34 2.31
C GLY A 272 9.33 0.76 1.13
N SER A 273 10.15 -0.27 1.37
CA SER A 273 10.89 -0.97 0.31
C SER A 273 9.96 -1.79 -0.59
N PHE A 274 9.00 -2.50 0.01
CA PHE A 274 8.03 -3.33 -0.69
C PHE A 274 7.33 -2.58 -1.84
N VAL A 275 6.95 -1.33 -1.63
CA VAL A 275 6.23 -0.56 -2.65
C VAL A 275 7.09 -0.26 -3.89
N ALA A 276 8.40 -0.19 -3.74
CA ALA A 276 9.31 -0.02 -4.88
C ALA A 276 9.22 -1.19 -5.85
N PHE A 277 9.22 -2.43 -5.35
CA PHE A 277 9.07 -3.62 -6.17
C PHE A 277 7.72 -3.63 -6.89
N ASN A 278 6.63 -3.46 -6.13
CA ASN A 278 5.28 -3.60 -6.63
C ASN A 278 4.91 -2.62 -7.74
N ILE A 279 5.41 -1.38 -7.68
CA ILE A 279 5.11 -0.35 -8.67
C ILE A 279 6.08 -0.44 -9.87
N TYR A 280 7.38 -0.57 -9.59
CA TYR A 280 8.40 -0.31 -10.62
C TYR A 280 8.86 -1.55 -11.37
N ILE A 281 8.66 -2.78 -10.86
CA ILE A 281 9.01 -3.99 -11.61
C ILE A 281 8.06 -4.23 -12.80
N PRO A 282 6.73 -4.11 -12.68
CA PRO A 282 5.85 -4.13 -13.85
C PRO A 282 6.19 -3.04 -14.88
N MET A 283 6.60 -1.85 -14.42
CA MET A 283 7.05 -0.77 -15.31
C MET A 283 8.37 -1.08 -16.00
N TRP A 284 9.31 -1.73 -15.31
CA TRP A 284 10.56 -2.22 -15.93
C TRP A 284 10.24 -3.19 -17.06
N ALA A 285 9.37 -4.17 -16.79
CA ALA A 285 8.97 -5.14 -17.80
C ALA A 285 8.30 -4.51 -19.03
N GLN A 286 7.44 -3.52 -18.83
CA GLN A 286 6.73 -2.86 -19.91
C GLN A 286 7.60 -1.80 -20.62
N GLY A 287 8.22 -0.88 -19.89
CA GLY A 287 8.91 0.28 -20.47
C GLY A 287 10.33 -0.05 -20.98
N ILE A 288 11.09 -0.92 -20.28
CA ILE A 288 12.49 -1.22 -20.63
C ILE A 288 12.56 -2.48 -21.49
N ILE A 289 11.96 -3.61 -21.04
CA ILE A 289 11.97 -4.87 -21.80
C ILE A 289 11.02 -4.74 -23.00
N GLY A 290 9.89 -4.03 -22.86
CA GLY A 290 8.92 -3.83 -23.94
C GLY A 290 7.84 -4.91 -24.00
N LEU A 291 7.48 -5.48 -22.85
CA LEU A 291 6.47 -6.52 -22.72
C LEU A 291 5.07 -5.92 -22.56
N SER A 292 4.02 -6.71 -22.87
CA SER A 292 2.63 -6.28 -22.71
C SER A 292 2.27 -6.05 -21.23
N ALA A 293 1.14 -5.36 -20.97
CA ALA A 293 0.66 -5.09 -19.62
C ALA A 293 0.38 -6.40 -18.85
N LEU A 294 -0.17 -7.41 -19.52
CA LEU A 294 -0.40 -8.73 -18.94
C LEU A 294 0.91 -9.37 -18.46
N ILE A 295 1.93 -9.43 -19.31
CA ILE A 295 3.21 -10.04 -18.97
C ILE A 295 3.93 -9.19 -17.90
N GLY A 296 3.84 -7.86 -17.98
CA GLY A 296 4.32 -6.95 -16.95
C GLY A 296 3.68 -7.20 -15.58
N GLY A 297 2.36 -7.40 -15.55
CA GLY A 297 1.61 -7.76 -14.34
C GLY A 297 2.00 -9.12 -13.77
N MET A 298 2.26 -10.10 -14.62
CA MET A 298 2.69 -11.46 -14.22
C MET A 298 4.00 -11.46 -13.41
N THR A 299 4.81 -10.40 -13.46
CA THR A 299 5.99 -10.26 -12.59
C THR A 299 5.66 -10.32 -11.10
N GLN A 300 4.44 -10.00 -10.70
CA GLN A 300 3.99 -10.01 -9.30
C GLN A 300 3.60 -11.40 -8.79
N ILE A 301 3.29 -12.35 -9.68
CA ILE A 301 2.72 -13.65 -9.32
C ILE A 301 3.69 -14.52 -8.52
N PRO A 302 4.96 -14.71 -8.94
CA PRO A 302 5.91 -15.51 -8.17
C PRO A 302 6.12 -14.95 -6.75
N GLY A 303 6.16 -13.62 -6.62
CA GLY A 303 6.23 -12.95 -5.33
C GLY A 303 5.00 -13.21 -4.46
N ALA A 304 3.79 -13.12 -5.03
CA ALA A 304 2.56 -13.41 -4.28
C ALA A 304 2.49 -14.85 -3.78
N ILE A 305 2.95 -15.82 -4.59
CA ILE A 305 3.03 -17.24 -4.18
C ILE A 305 4.08 -17.41 -3.08
N ALA A 306 5.25 -16.80 -3.23
CA ALA A 306 6.33 -16.86 -2.24
C ALA A 306 5.92 -16.18 -0.92
N ASN A 307 5.16 -15.09 -0.97
CA ASN A 307 4.57 -14.43 0.20
C ASN A 307 3.65 -15.39 0.95
N PHE A 308 2.75 -16.07 0.25
CA PHE A 308 1.89 -17.07 0.87
C PHE A 308 2.70 -18.17 1.56
N ILE A 309 3.71 -18.74 0.86
CA ILE A 309 4.59 -19.77 1.42
C ILE A 309 5.34 -19.24 2.65
N GLY A 310 5.91 -18.03 2.59
CA GLY A 310 6.62 -17.40 3.71
C GLY A 310 5.72 -17.20 4.93
N SER A 311 4.48 -16.78 4.70
CA SER A 311 3.48 -16.59 5.76
C SER A 311 3.07 -17.89 6.46
N GLU A 312 2.99 -19.00 5.72
CA GLU A 312 2.68 -20.32 6.28
C GLU A 312 3.88 -20.96 6.99
N LEU A 313 5.09 -20.67 6.53
CA LEU A 313 6.32 -21.19 7.14
C LEU A 313 6.71 -20.44 8.43
N GLU A 314 6.38 -19.16 8.55
CA GLU A 314 6.75 -18.31 9.68
C GLU A 314 6.35 -18.92 11.03
N PRO A 315 5.11 -19.38 11.28
CA PRO A 315 4.72 -19.98 12.56
C PRO A 315 5.47 -21.27 12.89
N LEU A 316 5.94 -22.01 11.87
CA LEU A 316 6.74 -23.20 12.07
C LEU A 316 8.17 -22.87 12.51
N ILE A 317 8.75 -21.83 11.91
CA ILE A 317 10.08 -21.32 12.24
C ILE A 317 10.09 -20.69 13.64
N GLN A 318 9.02 -19.99 14.02
CA GLN A 318 8.85 -19.31 15.31
C GLN A 318 8.98 -20.28 16.51
N ARG A 319 8.68 -21.56 16.32
CA ARG A 319 8.85 -22.57 17.37
C ARG A 319 10.33 -22.83 17.74
N LYS A 320 11.28 -22.49 16.86
CA LYS A 320 12.71 -22.81 17.02
C LYS A 320 13.61 -21.59 17.09
N MET A 321 13.14 -20.41 16.64
CA MET A 321 13.95 -19.22 16.50
C MET A 321 13.30 -18.02 17.22
N SER A 322 14.15 -17.05 17.62
CA SER A 322 13.64 -15.79 18.17
C SER A 322 12.96 -14.95 17.08
N ARG A 323 12.02 -14.11 17.47
CA ARG A 323 11.27 -13.23 16.54
C ARG A 323 12.20 -12.37 15.66
N TYR A 324 13.25 -11.79 16.24
CA TYR A 324 14.18 -10.97 15.47
C TYR A 324 15.04 -11.80 14.51
N ALA A 325 15.34 -13.08 14.83
CA ALA A 325 15.99 -13.98 13.90
C ALA A 325 15.10 -14.31 12.70
N ILE A 326 13.79 -14.44 12.90
CA ILE A 326 12.83 -14.65 11.82
C ILE A 326 12.74 -13.41 10.92
N ILE A 327 12.63 -12.21 11.52
CA ILE A 327 12.64 -10.95 10.78
C ILE A 327 13.96 -10.80 9.99
N ALA A 328 15.10 -11.23 10.55
CA ALA A 328 16.39 -11.22 9.84
C ALA A 328 16.40 -12.14 8.61
N ILE A 329 15.78 -13.32 8.69
CA ILE A 329 15.64 -14.24 7.52
C ILE A 329 14.84 -13.56 6.42
N GLY A 330 13.66 -12.99 6.73
CA GLY A 330 12.86 -12.29 5.75
C GLY A 330 13.56 -11.03 5.20
N THR A 331 14.26 -10.27 6.06
CA THR A 331 15.06 -9.11 5.65
C THR A 331 16.21 -9.51 4.72
N PHE A 332 16.84 -10.68 4.95
CA PHE A 332 17.88 -11.18 4.06
C PHE A 332 17.32 -11.55 2.68
N ALA A 333 16.12 -12.09 2.60
CA ALA A 333 15.45 -12.32 1.33
C ALA A 333 15.16 -10.98 0.60
N PHE A 334 14.66 -9.97 1.29
CA PHE A 334 14.54 -8.61 0.74
C PHE A 334 15.89 -8.08 0.23
N PHE A 335 16.97 -8.27 1.01
CA PHE A 335 18.31 -7.82 0.62
C PHE A 335 18.77 -8.49 -0.68
N ILE A 336 18.59 -9.79 -0.84
CA ILE A 336 18.92 -10.51 -2.10
C ILE A 336 18.14 -9.90 -3.27
N SER A 337 16.83 -9.65 -3.09
CA SER A 337 15.99 -9.09 -4.14
C SER A 337 16.47 -7.70 -4.55
N PHE A 338 16.56 -6.75 -3.62
CA PHE A 338 16.92 -5.37 -3.95
C PHE A 338 18.37 -5.18 -4.33
N ALA A 339 19.30 -5.94 -3.75
CA ALA A 339 20.68 -5.96 -4.19
C ALA A 339 20.81 -6.53 -5.62
N GLY A 340 20.13 -7.64 -5.91
CA GLY A 340 20.07 -8.19 -7.26
C GLY A 340 19.54 -7.19 -8.28
N LEU A 341 18.42 -6.52 -7.96
CA LEU A 341 17.82 -5.50 -8.84
C LEU A 341 18.70 -4.26 -9.00
N TYR A 342 19.44 -3.86 -7.97
CA TYR A 342 20.38 -2.75 -8.04
C TYR A 342 21.60 -3.07 -8.91
N TRP A 343 22.16 -4.28 -8.87
CA TRP A 343 23.27 -4.68 -9.72
C TRP A 343 22.84 -5.21 -11.09
N ALA A 344 21.54 -5.32 -11.34
CA ALA A 344 21.04 -5.74 -12.64
C ALA A 344 21.42 -4.75 -13.75
N SER A 345 21.74 -5.27 -14.92
CA SER A 345 21.92 -4.44 -16.12
C SER A 345 20.57 -4.09 -16.76
N GLN A 346 20.56 -3.07 -17.62
CA GLN A 346 19.41 -2.71 -18.44
C GLN A 346 18.88 -3.89 -19.29
N THR A 347 19.75 -4.85 -19.63
CA THR A 347 19.45 -6.05 -20.42
C THR A 347 19.01 -7.24 -19.56
N ALA A 348 18.72 -7.02 -18.26
CA ALA A 348 18.25 -8.07 -17.37
C ALA A 348 17.01 -8.78 -17.96
N SER A 349 17.02 -10.12 -17.89
CA SER A 349 15.95 -10.93 -18.46
C SER A 349 14.66 -10.83 -17.65
N TYR A 350 13.52 -11.09 -18.27
CA TYR A 350 12.24 -11.19 -17.58
C TYR A 350 12.27 -12.24 -16.46
N THR A 351 12.89 -13.40 -16.70
CA THR A 351 13.05 -14.48 -15.71
C THR A 351 13.82 -14.01 -14.47
N PHE A 352 14.81 -13.14 -14.64
CA PHE A 352 15.52 -12.53 -13.52
C PHE A 352 14.58 -11.70 -12.62
N LEU A 353 13.69 -10.89 -13.21
CA LEU A 353 12.71 -10.12 -12.44
C LEU A 353 11.76 -11.04 -11.66
N LEU A 354 11.34 -12.18 -12.25
CA LEU A 354 10.52 -13.18 -11.57
C LEU A 354 11.23 -13.79 -10.36
N ILE A 355 12.51 -14.14 -10.49
CA ILE A 355 13.33 -14.69 -9.40
C ILE A 355 13.49 -13.68 -8.27
N MET A 356 13.76 -12.41 -8.58
CA MET A 356 13.85 -11.35 -7.58
C MET A 356 12.50 -11.15 -6.86
N GLY A 357 11.38 -11.35 -7.58
CA GLY A 357 10.04 -11.35 -7.00
C GLY A 357 9.82 -12.47 -5.99
N VAL A 358 10.35 -13.67 -6.23
CA VAL A 358 10.27 -14.78 -5.24
C VAL A 358 10.94 -14.38 -3.93
N PHE A 359 12.15 -13.82 -3.98
CA PHE A 359 12.86 -13.39 -2.78
C PHE A 359 12.13 -12.27 -2.04
N GLU A 360 11.65 -11.25 -2.78
CA GLU A 360 10.88 -10.15 -2.21
C GLU A 360 9.60 -10.67 -1.53
N GLY A 361 8.79 -11.47 -2.23
CA GLY A 361 7.55 -12.00 -1.71
C GLY A 361 7.75 -12.90 -0.48
N PHE A 362 8.75 -13.78 -0.49
CA PHE A 362 9.10 -14.60 0.67
C PHE A 362 9.45 -13.71 1.88
N GLY A 363 10.26 -12.67 1.67
CA GLY A 363 10.60 -11.68 2.70
C GLY A 363 9.36 -11.01 3.28
N VAL A 364 8.40 -10.57 2.42
CA VAL A 364 7.12 -9.99 2.85
C VAL A 364 6.36 -10.97 3.75
N GLY A 365 6.17 -12.21 3.30
CA GLY A 365 5.38 -13.21 4.03
C GLY A 365 5.94 -13.50 5.41
N VAL A 366 7.24 -13.71 5.52
CA VAL A 366 7.93 -13.98 6.80
C VAL A 366 7.89 -12.77 7.71
N CYS A 367 8.25 -11.58 7.20
CA CYS A 367 8.35 -10.36 8.03
C CYS A 367 7.00 -9.85 8.51
N PHE A 368 5.92 -10.01 7.70
CA PHE A 368 4.61 -9.48 8.06
C PHE A 368 4.09 -10.10 9.35
N ASN A 369 4.02 -11.42 9.41
CA ASN A 369 3.50 -12.13 10.58
C ASN A 369 4.40 -11.92 11.80
N ALA A 370 5.73 -12.04 11.61
CA ALA A 370 6.69 -11.88 12.70
C ALA A 370 6.62 -10.48 13.34
N LEU A 371 6.52 -9.41 12.54
CA LEU A 371 6.39 -8.04 13.04
C LEU A 371 5.03 -7.77 13.67
N LEU A 372 3.95 -8.29 13.06
CA LEU A 372 2.61 -8.13 13.62
C LEU A 372 2.50 -8.78 15.02
N ILE A 373 3.09 -9.97 15.18
CA ILE A 373 3.16 -10.66 16.46
C ILE A 373 4.05 -9.88 17.44
N ALA A 374 5.21 -9.36 16.98
CA ALA A 374 6.10 -8.56 17.80
C ALA A 374 5.39 -7.34 18.42
N VAL A 375 4.69 -6.58 17.59
CA VAL A 375 3.90 -5.39 17.99
C VAL A 375 2.81 -5.76 19.02
N GLN A 376 2.22 -6.95 18.93
CA GLN A 376 1.20 -7.43 19.88
C GLN A 376 1.82 -7.92 21.20
N PHE A 377 3.01 -8.49 21.14
CA PHE A 377 3.66 -9.10 22.29
C PHE A 377 4.32 -8.08 23.22
N ASP A 378 4.77 -6.94 22.67
CA ASP A 378 5.49 -5.92 23.41
C ASP A 378 4.60 -4.89 24.11
N VAL A 379 3.27 -5.12 24.11
CA VAL A 379 2.29 -4.23 24.77
C VAL A 379 1.44 -4.98 25.78
N GLU A 380 0.81 -4.25 26.70
CA GLU A 380 -0.16 -4.83 27.63
C GLU A 380 -1.38 -5.41 26.85
N PRO A 381 -2.05 -6.48 27.34
CA PRO A 381 -3.18 -7.10 26.67
C PRO A 381 -4.30 -6.11 26.27
N ARG A 382 -4.53 -5.07 27.06
CA ARG A 382 -5.51 -4.01 26.79
C ARG A 382 -5.13 -3.15 25.57
N ASP A 383 -3.83 -3.04 25.26
CA ASP A 383 -3.30 -2.19 24.20
C ASP A 383 -3.07 -2.96 22.87
N VAL A 384 -3.22 -4.29 22.86
CA VAL A 384 -3.03 -5.12 21.67
C VAL A 384 -3.90 -4.68 20.47
N PRO A 385 -5.23 -4.39 20.63
CA PRO A 385 -6.02 -3.92 19.49
C PRO A 385 -5.52 -2.60 18.92
N ILE A 386 -5.14 -1.66 19.79
CA ILE A 386 -4.69 -0.32 19.39
C ILE A 386 -3.30 -0.40 18.71
N SER A 387 -2.35 -1.15 19.30
CA SER A 387 -1.01 -1.31 18.73
C SER A 387 -1.05 -2.03 17.38
N THR A 388 -1.92 -3.03 17.23
CA THR A 388 -2.15 -3.73 15.96
C THR A 388 -2.69 -2.77 14.89
N SER A 389 -3.73 -2.00 15.22
CA SER A 389 -4.30 -1.00 14.30
C SER A 389 -3.27 0.06 13.92
N PHE A 390 -2.44 0.48 14.87
CA PHE A 390 -1.38 1.45 14.65
C PHE A 390 -0.26 0.89 13.74
N ALA A 391 0.11 -0.38 13.88
CA ALA A 391 1.05 -1.04 12.98
C ALA A 391 0.54 -1.06 11.53
N TYR A 392 -0.75 -1.36 11.33
CA TYR A 392 -1.38 -1.27 10.00
C TYR A 392 -1.35 0.18 9.45
N LEU A 393 -1.62 1.17 10.30
CA LEU A 393 -1.55 2.58 9.91
C LEU A 393 -0.13 2.97 9.49
N VAL A 394 0.89 2.63 10.29
CA VAL A 394 2.30 2.87 9.98
C VAL A 394 2.69 2.22 8.65
N ARG A 395 2.25 1.00 8.40
CA ARG A 395 2.46 0.31 7.14
C ARG A 395 1.92 1.10 5.95
N ILE A 396 0.65 1.53 6.02
CA ILE A 396 0.00 2.25 4.92
C ILE A 396 0.68 3.62 4.73
N LEU A 397 0.98 4.34 5.80
CA LEU A 397 1.67 5.63 5.73
C LEU A 397 3.07 5.50 5.14
N SER A 398 3.82 4.46 5.53
CA SER A 398 5.14 4.20 4.95
C SER A 398 5.06 3.95 3.44
N GLN A 399 4.12 3.12 2.99
CA GLN A 399 3.88 2.91 1.56
C GLN A 399 3.49 4.22 0.86
N THR A 400 2.65 5.04 1.49
CA THR A 400 2.20 6.33 0.98
C THR A 400 3.38 7.28 0.76
N PHE A 401 4.20 7.48 1.79
CA PHE A 401 5.35 8.40 1.70
C PHE A 401 6.43 7.89 0.75
N MET A 402 6.73 6.59 0.82
CA MET A 402 7.77 6.03 -0.04
C MET A 402 7.34 5.97 -1.51
N SER A 403 6.06 5.74 -1.84
CA SER A 403 5.59 5.85 -3.23
C SER A 403 5.76 7.27 -3.78
N SER A 404 5.53 8.29 -2.94
CA SER A 404 5.81 9.69 -3.31
C SER A 404 7.30 9.95 -3.53
N ILE A 405 8.16 9.52 -2.61
CA ILE A 405 9.61 9.67 -2.71
C ILE A 405 10.14 8.99 -3.98
N TYR A 406 9.71 7.77 -4.27
CA TYR A 406 10.10 7.05 -5.48
C TYR A 406 9.61 7.75 -6.75
N GLY A 407 8.39 8.32 -6.72
CA GLY A 407 7.89 9.13 -7.83
C GLY A 407 8.76 10.36 -8.09
N VAL A 408 9.20 11.06 -7.03
CA VAL A 408 10.12 12.19 -7.14
C VAL A 408 11.49 11.76 -7.69
N ILE A 409 12.04 10.64 -7.20
CA ILE A 409 13.33 10.10 -7.68
C ILE A 409 13.25 9.80 -9.18
N LEU A 410 12.17 9.12 -9.63
CA LEU A 410 11.99 8.87 -11.05
C LEU A 410 11.89 10.16 -11.85
N ASN A 411 11.03 11.08 -11.41
CA ASN A 411 10.78 12.33 -12.12
C ASN A 411 12.06 13.18 -12.28
N LEU A 412 12.86 13.30 -11.22
CA LEU A 412 14.13 14.01 -11.28
C LEU A 412 15.12 13.35 -12.24
N ALA A 413 15.20 12.02 -12.26
CA ALA A 413 16.03 11.28 -13.19
C ALA A 413 15.59 11.50 -14.64
N LEU A 414 14.27 11.49 -14.90
CA LEU A 414 13.71 11.76 -16.22
C LEU A 414 13.97 13.19 -16.69
N ILE A 415 13.72 14.20 -15.84
CA ILE A 415 13.98 15.61 -16.14
C ILE A 415 15.46 15.81 -16.49
N HIS A 416 16.37 15.24 -15.68
CA HIS A 416 17.80 15.33 -15.92
C HIS A 416 18.23 14.66 -17.23
N GLY A 417 17.74 13.43 -17.49
CA GLY A 417 18.01 12.69 -18.70
C GLY A 417 17.50 13.39 -19.97
N VAL A 418 16.25 13.87 -19.93
CA VAL A 418 15.65 14.63 -21.03
C VAL A 418 16.41 15.93 -21.29
N LYS A 419 16.84 16.65 -20.26
CA LYS A 419 17.64 17.85 -20.40
C LYS A 419 18.99 17.56 -21.07
N ASN A 420 19.63 16.46 -20.72
CA ASN A 420 20.94 16.08 -21.25
C ASN A 420 20.89 15.49 -22.67
N SER A 421 19.72 15.10 -23.16
CA SER A 421 19.55 14.56 -24.52
C SER A 421 19.64 15.60 -25.63
N GLY A 422 19.96 16.88 -25.32
CA GLY A 422 20.08 17.92 -26.32
C GLY A 422 18.77 18.34 -27.01
N GLY A 423 17.62 17.99 -26.41
CA GLY A 423 16.30 18.43 -26.88
C GLY A 423 15.59 17.47 -27.86
N HIS A 424 16.20 16.34 -28.25
CA HIS A 424 15.52 15.36 -29.13
C HIS A 424 14.64 14.38 -28.39
N ILE A 425 14.77 14.25 -27.07
CA ILE A 425 13.88 13.47 -26.22
C ILE A 425 13.02 14.44 -25.41
N THR A 426 11.72 14.20 -25.36
CA THR A 426 10.76 15.00 -24.59
C THR A 426 10.09 14.17 -23.51
N MET A 427 9.54 14.84 -22.48
CA MET A 427 8.75 14.16 -21.44
C MET A 427 7.53 13.44 -22.02
N SER A 428 6.93 13.97 -23.09
CA SER A 428 5.84 13.30 -23.81
C SER A 428 6.28 11.95 -24.40
N MET A 429 7.50 11.90 -24.96
CA MET A 429 8.07 10.64 -25.44
C MET A 429 8.34 9.66 -24.30
N MET A 430 8.83 10.13 -23.16
CA MET A 430 9.05 9.29 -21.97
C MET A 430 7.73 8.72 -21.41
N ASN A 431 6.63 9.49 -21.45
CA ASN A 431 5.29 8.98 -21.13
C ASN A 431 4.89 7.81 -22.06
N LYS A 432 5.09 7.96 -23.36
CA LYS A 432 4.79 6.91 -24.34
C LYS A 432 5.65 5.66 -24.17
N LEU A 433 6.94 5.83 -23.77
CA LEU A 433 7.84 4.70 -23.54
C LEU A 433 7.35 3.76 -22.44
N SER A 434 6.66 4.28 -21.42
CA SER A 434 6.16 3.45 -20.32
C SER A 434 5.18 2.36 -20.76
N ASN A 435 4.47 2.55 -21.86
CA ASN A 435 3.52 1.60 -22.42
C ASN A 435 4.05 0.97 -23.72
N ALA A 436 4.32 -0.32 -23.69
CA ALA A 436 4.89 -1.07 -24.81
C ALA A 436 4.06 -1.01 -26.12
N ALA A 437 2.73 -0.87 -26.03
CA ALA A 437 1.87 -0.77 -27.19
C ALA A 437 2.10 0.55 -27.95
N VAL A 438 2.18 1.66 -27.20
CA VAL A 438 2.36 3.02 -27.75
C VAL A 438 3.83 3.33 -28.04
N ALA A 439 4.76 2.69 -27.33
CA ALA A 439 6.21 2.86 -27.55
C ALA A 439 6.63 2.48 -28.98
N LYS A 440 5.87 1.67 -29.69
CA LYS A 440 6.12 1.32 -31.10
C LYS A 440 6.02 2.51 -32.06
N GLU A 441 5.31 3.57 -31.68
CA GLU A 441 5.16 4.79 -32.45
C GLU A 441 6.36 5.75 -32.30
N LEU A 442 7.24 5.47 -31.32
CA LEU A 442 8.40 6.32 -31.05
C LEU A 442 9.49 6.17 -32.11
N PRO A 443 10.24 7.25 -32.40
CA PRO A 443 11.37 7.20 -33.32
C PRO A 443 12.41 6.18 -32.83
N LYS A 444 12.63 5.12 -33.63
CA LYS A 444 13.52 3.99 -33.27
C LYS A 444 14.93 4.42 -32.85
N ALA A 445 15.44 5.51 -33.44
CA ALA A 445 16.77 6.04 -33.15
C ALA A 445 16.94 6.48 -31.68
N TYR A 446 15.89 6.97 -31.04
CA TYR A 446 15.94 7.51 -29.65
C TYR A 446 15.52 6.51 -28.59
N VAL A 447 14.85 5.41 -28.96
CA VAL A 447 14.34 4.40 -28.01
C VAL A 447 15.45 3.83 -27.09
N PRO A 448 16.67 3.50 -27.58
CA PRO A 448 17.73 2.99 -26.69
C PRO A 448 18.14 4.01 -25.60
N GLU A 449 18.31 5.28 -25.98
CA GLU A 449 18.65 6.34 -25.04
C GLU A 449 17.52 6.59 -24.04
N MET A 450 16.27 6.63 -24.51
CA MET A 450 15.10 6.76 -23.65
C MET A 450 14.99 5.64 -22.62
N LYS A 451 15.24 4.38 -23.03
CA LYS A 451 15.30 3.23 -22.13
C LYS A 451 16.40 3.38 -21.10
N THR A 452 17.54 3.93 -21.45
CA THR A 452 18.65 4.18 -20.52
C THR A 452 18.27 5.23 -19.49
N ILE A 453 17.64 6.33 -19.89
CA ILE A 453 17.14 7.37 -18.98
C ILE A 453 16.13 6.76 -18.00
N PHE A 454 15.19 5.98 -18.51
CA PHE A 454 14.15 5.33 -17.69
C PHE A 454 14.75 4.30 -16.72
N PHE A 455 15.70 3.50 -17.19
CA PHE A 455 16.44 2.54 -16.39
C PHE A 455 17.17 3.19 -15.23
N HIS A 456 17.89 4.30 -15.46
CA HIS A 456 18.57 5.04 -14.39
C HIS A 456 17.60 5.53 -13.31
N GLY A 457 16.40 5.96 -13.70
CA GLY A 457 15.37 6.35 -12.74
C GLY A 457 14.92 5.19 -11.85
N ILE A 458 14.61 4.03 -12.45
CA ILE A 458 14.22 2.82 -11.70
C ILE A 458 15.40 2.31 -10.85
N HIS A 459 16.60 2.34 -11.37
CA HIS A 459 17.81 1.91 -10.66
C HIS A 459 18.04 2.72 -9.37
N ASN A 460 17.87 4.05 -9.42
CA ASN A 460 17.94 4.93 -8.25
C ASN A 460 16.86 4.58 -7.21
N ILE A 461 15.68 4.15 -7.65
CA ILE A 461 14.62 3.68 -6.76
C ILE A 461 15.03 2.37 -6.08
N MET A 462 15.60 1.41 -6.83
CA MET A 462 16.09 0.14 -6.25
C MET A 462 17.22 0.38 -5.25
N LEU A 463 18.13 1.34 -5.52
CA LEU A 463 19.15 1.77 -4.56
C LEU A 463 18.51 2.32 -3.28
N THR A 464 17.52 3.18 -3.40
CA THR A 464 16.84 3.76 -2.24
C THR A 464 16.15 2.67 -1.41
N ALA A 465 15.47 1.72 -2.04
CA ALA A 465 14.87 0.58 -1.35
C ALA A 465 15.93 -0.31 -0.67
N LEU A 466 17.07 -0.56 -1.33
CA LEU A 466 18.18 -1.29 -0.76
C LEU A 466 18.76 -0.58 0.48
N ILE A 467 18.88 0.75 0.46
CA ILE A 467 19.31 1.53 1.62
C ILE A 467 18.34 1.32 2.81
N LEU A 468 17.03 1.32 2.58
CA LEU A 468 16.06 1.03 3.64
C LEU A 468 16.27 -0.38 4.23
N ILE A 469 16.53 -1.38 3.40
CA ILE A 469 16.80 -2.74 3.86
C ILE A 469 18.12 -2.83 4.65
N ILE A 470 19.16 -2.12 4.21
CA ILE A 470 20.42 -2.03 4.95
C ILE A 470 20.20 -1.40 6.33
N LEU A 471 19.36 -0.37 6.44
CA LEU A 471 18.99 0.21 7.73
C LEU A 471 18.29 -0.81 8.65
N VAL A 472 17.39 -1.63 8.08
CA VAL A 472 16.78 -2.75 8.85
C VAL A 472 17.85 -3.73 9.36
N ILE A 473 18.81 -4.12 8.51
CA ILE A 473 19.90 -5.03 8.89
C ILE A 473 20.73 -4.43 10.03
N ILE A 474 21.05 -3.13 9.95
CA ILE A 474 21.80 -2.43 11.00
C ILE A 474 21.02 -2.43 12.33
N ILE A 475 19.72 -2.11 12.30
CA ILE A 475 18.86 -2.11 13.49
C ILE A 475 18.83 -3.51 14.11
N LEU A 476 18.61 -4.56 13.30
CA LEU A 476 18.60 -5.95 13.78
C LEU A 476 19.97 -6.35 14.38
N GLY A 477 21.07 -5.96 13.76
CA GLY A 477 22.42 -6.18 14.27
C GLY A 477 22.65 -5.55 15.65
N CYS A 478 22.16 -4.32 15.85
CA CYS A 478 22.20 -3.65 17.14
C CYS A 478 21.34 -4.37 18.21
N LEU A 479 20.17 -4.90 17.82
CA LEU A 479 19.30 -5.66 18.72
C LEU A 479 19.94 -6.99 19.14
N PHE A 480 20.51 -7.74 18.20
CA PHE A 480 21.24 -8.98 18.52
C PHE A 480 22.41 -8.76 19.45
N ARG A 481 23.16 -7.67 19.25
CA ARG A 481 24.28 -7.31 20.13
C ARG A 481 23.78 -6.98 21.54
N ARG A 482 22.70 -6.23 21.68
CA ARG A 482 22.07 -5.91 23.00
C ARG A 482 21.60 -7.19 23.71
N GLU A 483 20.97 -8.13 23.01
CA GLU A 483 20.55 -9.42 23.58
C GLU A 483 21.73 -10.28 24.01
N ALA A 484 22.80 -10.32 23.23
CA ALA A 484 24.00 -11.08 23.55
C ALA A 484 24.69 -10.56 24.83
N VAL A 485 24.86 -9.24 24.94
CA VAL A 485 25.42 -8.58 26.14
C VAL A 485 24.58 -8.88 27.37
N ARG A 486 23.24 -8.77 27.28
CA ARG A 486 22.34 -9.07 28.40
C ARG A 486 22.42 -10.53 28.87
N LYS A 487 22.52 -11.49 27.92
CA LYS A 487 22.70 -12.90 28.26
C LYS A 487 24.04 -13.19 28.95
N THR A 488 25.09 -12.47 28.58
CA THR A 488 26.42 -12.59 29.22
C THR A 488 26.37 -12.03 30.66
N GLN A 489 25.77 -10.89 30.87
CA GLN A 489 25.61 -10.30 32.21
C GLN A 489 24.76 -11.16 33.17
N LEU A 490 23.72 -11.85 32.66
CA LEU A 490 22.90 -12.78 33.44
C LEU A 490 23.61 -14.10 33.78
N LYS A 491 24.71 -14.44 33.11
CA LYS A 491 25.53 -15.64 33.40
C LYS A 491 26.67 -15.34 34.35
N THR A 492 27.02 -14.05 34.53
CA THR A 492 28.10 -13.59 35.42
C THR A 492 27.60 -13.12 36.80
N ASN A 493 26.29 -12.97 36.96
CA ASN A 493 25.59 -12.80 38.24
C ASN A 493 24.93 -14.11 38.69
#